data_c4749aa778de9c51efd43a46d71bf14e
#
_entry.id   c4749aa778de9c51efd43a46d71bf14e
#
_cell.length_a   1.000
_cell.length_b   1.000
_cell.length_c   1.000
_cell.angle_alpha   90.00
_cell.angle_beta   90.00
_cell.angle_gamma   90.00
#
_symmetry.space_group_name_H-M   'P 1'
#
loop_
_entity.id
_entity.type
_entity.pdbx_description
1 polymer ?
#
loop_
_entity_poly.entity_id
_entity_poly.type
_entity_poly.pdbx_seq_one_letter_code
_entity_poly.pdbx_strand_id
1 'polypeptide(L)'
;NQDGMDFTTVSGSREIEFAAAVSEDLRNSVYQLECSWNENAPKSHFDILDNLGKAYTTDLEKSYGYDMQNAGNTGSTYTSVKAAVSAILIGDHGAAGIADEVGNTKINNPYSGADVSYIESPYSQHSLIDFQNNIHSIENLWYGGTASNRNNGKSFHDYFAKYNAETGKRVETAITNALSQINAIPAPFVKNYKNAQCAKAIAACQELSDALSAADQFVQKTNK
;
A
#
# COMPACT_ATOMS: atom_id res chain seq x y z
N ASN A 1 -18.01 16.18 12.06
CA ASN A 1 -19.23 16.40 11.97
C ASN A 1 -19.54 17.55 12.20
N GLN A 2 -19.56 18.32 11.79
CA GLN A 2 -20.54 18.24 12.31
C GLN A 2 -21.27 19.39 11.79
N ASP A 3 -22.44 19.19 11.51
CA ASP A 3 -23.40 20.16 11.07
C ASP A 3 -23.26 21.42 11.90
N GLY A 4 -22.95 22.53 11.28
CA GLY A 4 -22.94 23.81 11.92
C GLY A 4 -21.63 24.27 12.58
N MET A 5 -20.48 23.71 12.22
CA MET A 5 -19.21 24.29 12.62
C MET A 5 -19.05 25.70 12.04
N ASP A 6 -18.96 26.68 12.93
CA ASP A 6 -18.71 28.08 12.53
C ASP A 6 -17.20 28.38 12.59
N PHE A 7 -16.56 28.33 11.46
CA PHE A 7 -15.13 28.60 11.32
C PHE A 7 -14.75 30.09 11.50
N THR A 8 -15.72 30.98 11.70
CA THR A 8 -15.44 32.38 12.05
C THR A 8 -15.23 32.57 13.55
N THR A 9 -15.59 31.60 14.37
CA THR A 9 -15.34 31.60 15.81
C THR A 9 -13.87 31.34 16.13
N VAL A 10 -13.44 31.67 17.35
CA VAL A 10 -12.08 31.36 17.84
C VAL A 10 -11.81 29.85 17.79
N SER A 11 -12.79 29.01 18.08
CA SER A 11 -12.67 27.55 17.98
C SER A 11 -12.52 27.11 16.53
N GLY A 12 -13.36 27.63 15.63
CA GLY A 12 -13.28 27.33 14.21
C GLY A 12 -11.95 27.76 13.57
N SER A 13 -11.42 28.92 13.95
CA SER A 13 -10.09 29.37 13.48
C SER A 13 -8.98 28.41 13.89
N ARG A 14 -8.99 27.93 15.15
CA ARG A 14 -8.01 26.94 15.63
C ARG A 14 -8.09 25.62 14.88
N GLU A 15 -9.29 25.19 14.51
CA GLU A 15 -9.46 23.97 13.70
C GLU A 15 -8.91 24.12 12.28
N ILE A 16 -9.08 25.30 11.68
CA ILE A 16 -8.47 25.62 10.38
C ILE A 16 -6.93 25.64 10.48
N GLU A 17 -6.38 26.28 11.52
CA GLU A 17 -4.94 26.30 11.77
C GLU A 17 -4.38 24.88 11.96
N PHE A 18 -5.09 24.04 12.73
CA PHE A 18 -4.74 22.65 12.91
C PHE A 18 -4.78 21.87 11.58
N ALA A 19 -5.84 22.04 10.79
CA ALA A 19 -5.95 21.39 9.47
C ALA A 19 -4.82 21.83 8.52
N ALA A 20 -4.42 23.10 8.56
CA ALA A 20 -3.29 23.61 7.78
C ALA A 20 -1.98 22.96 8.21
N ALA A 21 -1.72 22.87 9.52
CA ALA A 21 -0.52 22.22 10.05
C ALA A 21 -0.45 20.73 9.71
N VAL A 22 -1.57 20.01 9.83
CA VAL A 22 -1.66 18.59 9.43
C VAL A 22 -1.43 18.41 7.93
N SER A 23 -1.97 19.32 7.10
CA SER A 23 -1.77 19.28 5.65
C SER A 23 -0.30 19.51 5.27
N GLU A 24 0.40 20.38 6.02
CA GLU A 24 1.83 20.60 5.83
C GLU A 24 2.65 19.37 6.23
N ASP A 25 2.35 18.73 7.35
CA ASP A 25 3.04 17.50 7.78
C ASP A 25 2.79 16.34 6.81
N LEU A 26 1.56 16.20 6.29
CA LEU A 26 1.23 15.25 5.24
C LEU A 26 2.07 15.50 3.98
N ARG A 27 2.15 16.75 3.51
CA ARG A 27 3.00 17.12 2.37
C ARG A 27 4.46 16.71 2.60
N ASN A 28 5.00 17.01 3.78
CA ASN A 28 6.38 16.68 4.13
C ASN A 28 6.61 15.16 4.18
N SER A 29 5.62 14.40 4.63
CA SER A 29 5.66 12.93 4.63
C SER A 29 5.63 12.36 3.20
N VAL A 30 4.89 12.97 2.29
CA VAL A 30 4.89 12.61 0.86
C VAL A 30 6.25 12.93 0.22
N TYR A 31 6.86 14.07 0.54
CA TYR A 31 8.22 14.37 0.09
C TYR A 31 9.24 13.37 0.64
N GLN A 32 9.09 12.97 1.90
CA GLN A 32 9.96 11.95 2.49
C GLN A 32 9.83 10.62 1.72
N LEU A 33 8.62 10.18 1.41
CA LEU A 33 8.40 8.99 0.60
C LEU A 33 9.03 9.12 -0.79
N GLU A 34 8.79 10.24 -1.50
CA GLU A 34 9.36 10.48 -2.82
C GLU A 34 10.88 10.44 -2.80
N CYS A 35 11.52 11.20 -1.91
CA CYS A 35 12.97 11.28 -1.80
C CYS A 35 13.59 9.95 -1.37
N SER A 36 12.89 9.18 -0.54
CA SER A 36 13.36 7.85 -0.11
C SER A 36 13.43 6.84 -1.27
N TRP A 37 12.61 7.01 -2.31
CA TRP A 37 12.57 6.10 -3.44
C TRP A 37 13.22 6.65 -4.71
N ASN A 38 13.33 7.97 -4.86
CA ASN A 38 13.77 8.63 -6.08
C ASN A 38 14.91 9.61 -5.82
N GLU A 39 16.13 9.22 -6.14
CA GLU A 39 17.33 10.08 -6.02
C GLU A 39 17.28 11.31 -6.94
N ASN A 40 16.37 11.33 -7.93
CA ASN A 40 16.17 12.45 -8.85
C ASN A 40 14.92 13.28 -8.49
N ALA A 41 14.40 13.18 -7.28
CA ALA A 41 13.33 14.05 -6.79
C ALA A 41 13.78 15.52 -6.82
N PRO A 42 12.85 16.50 -6.87
CA PRO A 42 13.21 17.91 -6.87
C PRO A 42 14.09 18.29 -5.66
N LYS A 43 15.17 19.05 -5.92
CA LYS A 43 16.08 19.49 -4.84
C LYS A 43 15.36 20.19 -3.69
N SER A 44 14.31 20.94 -3.99
CA SER A 44 13.52 21.64 -2.96
C SER A 44 12.86 20.70 -1.96
N HIS A 45 12.55 19.45 -2.35
CA HIS A 45 11.98 18.46 -1.45
C HIS A 45 13.06 17.93 -0.49
N PHE A 46 14.26 17.64 -0.98
CA PHE A 46 15.40 17.29 -0.14
C PHE A 46 15.73 18.41 0.85
N ASP A 47 15.81 19.68 0.39
CA ASP A 47 16.12 20.83 1.24
C ASP A 47 15.09 20.98 2.40
N ILE A 48 13.81 20.71 2.14
CA ILE A 48 12.76 20.71 3.17
C ILE A 48 13.00 19.61 4.20
N LEU A 49 13.31 18.39 3.75
CA LEU A 49 13.54 17.25 4.63
C LEU A 49 14.79 17.46 5.49
N ASP A 50 15.88 17.97 4.90
CA ASP A 50 17.11 18.28 5.62
C ASP A 50 16.86 19.33 6.70
N ASN A 51 16.13 20.40 6.38
CA ASN A 51 15.76 21.43 7.35
C ASN A 51 14.87 20.89 8.50
N LEU A 52 14.08 19.85 8.25
CA LEU A 52 13.21 19.21 9.23
C LEU A 52 13.92 18.05 9.98
N GLY A 53 15.14 17.68 9.58
CA GLY A 53 15.88 16.53 10.13
C GLY A 53 15.18 15.19 9.86
N LYS A 54 14.40 15.10 8.76
CA LYS A 54 13.72 13.85 8.37
C LYS A 54 14.64 12.97 7.54
N ALA A 55 14.88 11.75 7.98
CA ALA A 55 15.68 10.76 7.23
C ALA A 55 14.91 10.25 6.00
N TYR A 56 15.60 10.09 4.89
CA TYR A 56 15.07 9.58 3.62
C TYR A 56 16.02 8.62 2.89
N THR A 57 17.02 8.09 3.60
CA THR A 57 17.99 7.13 3.07
C THR A 57 18.05 5.87 3.92
N THR A 58 18.58 4.80 3.34
CA THR A 58 18.97 3.59 4.08
C THR A 58 20.21 3.87 4.94
N ASP A 59 20.59 2.92 5.79
CA ASP A 59 21.83 2.97 6.58
C ASP A 59 23.11 3.07 5.72
N LEU A 60 23.00 2.77 4.43
CA LEU A 60 24.09 2.91 3.46
C LEU A 60 24.06 4.27 2.72
N GLU A 61 23.29 5.22 3.21
CA GLU A 61 23.13 6.56 2.63
C GLU A 61 22.63 6.53 1.15
N LYS A 62 21.80 5.54 0.82
CA LYS A 62 21.19 5.35 -0.50
C LYS A 62 19.66 5.42 -0.41
N SER A 63 19.02 5.77 -1.52
CA SER A 63 17.57 5.62 -1.61
C SER A 63 17.16 4.15 -1.58
N TYR A 64 15.94 3.84 -1.14
CA TYR A 64 15.37 2.49 -1.23
C TYR A 64 15.27 2.02 -2.69
N GLY A 65 15.00 2.96 -3.61
CA GLY A 65 15.00 2.65 -5.05
C GLY A 65 16.36 2.18 -5.55
N TYR A 66 17.44 2.88 -5.16
CA TYR A 66 18.80 2.46 -5.46
C TYR A 66 19.12 1.10 -4.83
N ASP A 67 18.77 0.92 -3.56
CA ASP A 67 19.03 -0.30 -2.81
C ASP A 67 18.40 -1.53 -3.49
N MET A 68 17.12 -1.42 -3.87
CA MET A 68 16.41 -2.46 -4.61
C MET A 68 17.01 -2.75 -6.00
N GLN A 69 17.36 -1.71 -6.76
CA GLN A 69 17.94 -1.85 -8.10
C GLN A 69 19.33 -2.49 -8.08
N ASN A 70 20.06 -2.34 -6.99
CA ASN A 70 21.40 -2.88 -6.80
C ASN A 70 21.44 -4.15 -5.94
N ALA A 71 20.31 -4.79 -5.71
CA ALA A 71 20.21 -6.01 -4.93
C ALA A 71 21.22 -7.08 -5.39
N GLY A 72 22.00 -7.62 -4.44
CA GLY A 72 23.06 -8.57 -4.71
C GLY A 72 24.42 -7.96 -5.08
N ASN A 73 24.52 -6.63 -5.19
CA ASN A 73 25.76 -5.91 -5.43
C ASN A 73 26.26 -5.18 -4.18
N THR A 74 27.54 -4.78 -4.19
CA THR A 74 28.10 -3.94 -3.15
C THR A 74 27.36 -2.60 -3.10
N GLY A 75 26.95 -2.18 -1.89
CA GLY A 75 26.18 -0.94 -1.69
C GLY A 75 24.66 -1.15 -1.61
N SER A 76 24.18 -2.40 -1.69
CA SER A 76 22.80 -2.76 -1.37
C SER A 76 22.74 -3.52 -0.04
N THR A 77 21.67 -3.29 0.73
CA THR A 77 21.35 -4.07 1.93
C THR A 77 20.77 -5.44 1.57
N TYR A 78 20.23 -5.60 0.37
CA TYR A 78 19.73 -6.87 -0.13
C TYR A 78 20.85 -7.75 -0.67
N THR A 79 21.03 -8.90 -0.04
CA THR A 79 22.10 -9.87 -0.41
C THR A 79 21.90 -10.53 -1.77
N SER A 80 20.71 -10.43 -2.34
CA SER A 80 20.37 -10.98 -3.66
C SER A 80 19.10 -10.33 -4.23
N VAL A 81 18.90 -10.44 -5.54
CA VAL A 81 17.64 -10.05 -6.19
C VAL A 81 16.44 -10.81 -5.58
N LYS A 82 16.61 -12.08 -5.24
CA LYS A 82 15.56 -12.87 -4.58
C LYS A 82 15.18 -12.30 -3.22
N ALA A 83 16.15 -11.82 -2.44
CA ALA A 83 15.89 -11.20 -1.15
C ALA A 83 15.09 -9.89 -1.31
N ALA A 84 15.42 -9.07 -2.30
CA ALA A 84 14.66 -7.86 -2.62
C ALA A 84 13.23 -8.19 -3.09
N VAL A 85 13.06 -9.22 -3.92
CA VAL A 85 11.73 -9.68 -4.37
C VAL A 85 10.90 -10.18 -3.19
N SER A 86 11.48 -10.96 -2.26
CA SER A 86 10.79 -11.38 -1.03
C SER A 86 10.35 -10.19 -0.19
N ALA A 87 11.22 -9.19 0.00
CA ALA A 87 10.86 -8.00 0.76
C ALA A 87 9.65 -7.27 0.16
N ILE A 88 9.57 -7.19 -1.18
CA ILE A 88 8.44 -6.57 -1.87
C ILE A 88 7.16 -7.42 -1.76
N LEU A 89 7.27 -8.73 -1.96
CA LEU A 89 6.08 -9.59 -2.04
C LEU A 89 5.56 -10.01 -0.66
N ILE A 90 6.44 -10.38 0.28
CA ILE A 90 6.07 -11.00 1.56
C ILE A 90 6.76 -10.41 2.79
N GLY A 91 7.58 -9.36 2.66
CA GLY A 91 8.13 -8.65 3.82
C GLY A 91 7.02 -8.13 4.76
N ASP A 92 7.40 -7.69 5.95
CA ASP A 92 6.45 -7.28 7.02
C ASP A 92 5.37 -6.30 6.54
N HIS A 93 5.71 -5.43 5.58
CA HIS A 93 4.80 -4.48 4.93
C HIS A 93 4.77 -4.70 3.40
N GLY A 94 5.10 -5.89 2.94
CA GLY A 94 5.04 -6.27 1.53
C GLY A 94 3.60 -6.46 1.03
N ALA A 95 3.46 -6.72 -0.26
CA ALA A 95 2.16 -6.81 -0.92
C ALA A 95 1.21 -7.83 -0.26
N ALA A 96 1.72 -8.99 0.16
CA ALA A 96 0.91 -10.01 0.87
C ALA A 96 0.46 -9.50 2.24
N GLY A 97 1.32 -8.78 2.97
CA GLY A 97 0.99 -8.18 4.26
C GLY A 97 -0.09 -7.09 4.12
N ILE A 98 -0.01 -6.26 3.07
CA ILE A 98 -1.05 -5.25 2.77
C ILE A 98 -2.41 -5.93 2.50
N ALA A 99 -2.44 -7.00 1.70
CA ALA A 99 -3.66 -7.73 1.43
C ALA A 99 -4.26 -8.36 2.70
N ASP A 100 -3.41 -8.98 3.53
CA ASP A 100 -3.80 -9.55 4.82
C ASP A 100 -4.33 -8.47 5.77
N GLU A 101 -3.66 -7.33 5.89
CA GLU A 101 -4.09 -6.20 6.71
C GLU A 101 -5.48 -5.70 6.32
N VAL A 102 -5.74 -5.52 5.01
CA VAL A 102 -7.07 -5.10 4.53
C VAL A 102 -8.13 -6.11 4.94
N GLY A 103 -7.89 -7.39 4.73
CA GLY A 103 -8.85 -8.45 5.06
C GLY A 103 -9.00 -8.66 6.55
N ASN A 104 -7.92 -9.06 7.21
CA ASN A 104 -7.95 -9.58 8.58
C ASN A 104 -7.93 -8.50 9.65
N THR A 105 -7.48 -7.29 9.33
CA THR A 105 -7.42 -6.20 10.30
C THR A 105 -8.47 -5.14 10.01
N LYS A 106 -8.40 -4.48 8.86
CA LYS A 106 -9.24 -3.31 8.56
C LYS A 106 -10.72 -3.68 8.38
N ILE A 107 -11.02 -4.81 7.73
CA ILE A 107 -12.41 -5.26 7.54
C ILE A 107 -12.84 -6.17 8.70
N ASN A 108 -12.01 -7.15 9.10
CA ASN A 108 -12.42 -8.18 10.04
C ASN A 108 -12.56 -7.70 11.48
N ASN A 109 -11.71 -6.78 11.99
CA ASN A 109 -11.83 -6.31 13.36
C ASN A 109 -13.20 -5.67 13.62
N PRO A 110 -13.72 -4.74 12.81
CA PRO A 110 -15.09 -4.25 12.96
C PRO A 110 -16.13 -5.33 12.68
N TYR A 111 -15.95 -6.14 11.62
CA TYR A 111 -16.91 -7.18 11.23
C TYR A 111 -17.12 -8.23 12.30
N SER A 112 -16.08 -8.79 12.88
CA SER A 112 -16.16 -9.78 13.97
C SER A 112 -16.65 -9.13 15.27
N GLY A 113 -16.40 -7.86 15.47
CA GLY A 113 -16.64 -7.12 16.71
C GLY A 113 -15.45 -7.16 17.67
N ALA A 114 -14.30 -7.62 17.19
CA ALA A 114 -13.07 -7.61 17.97
C ALA A 114 -12.64 -6.18 18.32
N ASP A 115 -12.73 -5.27 17.36
CA ASP A 115 -12.47 -3.84 17.58
C ASP A 115 -13.23 -2.98 16.55
N VAL A 116 -14.34 -2.39 16.99
CA VAL A 116 -15.14 -1.46 16.17
C VAL A 116 -14.49 -0.08 16.05
N SER A 117 -13.62 0.28 17.00
CA SER A 117 -12.89 1.56 16.91
C SER A 117 -11.84 1.58 15.81
N TYR A 118 -11.51 0.42 15.24
CA TYR A 118 -10.54 0.26 14.15
C TYR A 118 -11.11 0.63 12.77
N ILE A 119 -12.34 1.16 12.68
CA ILE A 119 -12.90 1.60 11.40
C ILE A 119 -12.09 2.78 10.87
N GLU A 120 -11.38 2.56 9.77
CA GLU A 120 -10.61 3.57 9.08
C GLU A 120 -11.52 4.62 8.43
N SER A 121 -11.11 5.89 8.46
CA SER A 121 -11.84 6.99 7.81
C SER A 121 -13.36 7.07 8.15
N PRO A 122 -13.77 6.91 9.44
CA PRO A 122 -15.18 6.80 9.79
C PRO A 122 -15.98 8.10 9.54
N TYR A 123 -15.31 9.24 9.65
CA TYR A 123 -15.92 10.56 9.51
C TYR A 123 -16.05 11.00 8.05
N SER A 124 -15.02 10.77 7.24
CA SER A 124 -15.05 11.04 5.80
C SER A 124 -15.84 9.97 5.02
N GLN A 125 -16.12 8.82 5.66
CA GLN A 125 -16.81 7.66 5.08
C GLN A 125 -16.06 7.05 3.88
N HIS A 126 -14.73 7.21 3.82
CA HIS A 126 -13.89 6.77 2.71
C HIS A 126 -13.29 5.36 2.89
N SER A 127 -13.59 4.65 3.99
CA SER A 127 -13.00 3.33 4.29
C SER A 127 -12.92 2.38 3.08
N LEU A 128 -14.01 2.25 2.30
CA LEU A 128 -14.04 1.35 1.15
C LEU A 128 -13.11 1.82 0.02
N ILE A 129 -12.96 3.13 -0.15
CA ILE A 129 -12.03 3.72 -1.12
C ILE A 129 -10.59 3.46 -0.66
N ASP A 130 -10.33 3.62 0.64
CA ASP A 130 -9.01 3.39 1.22
C ASP A 130 -8.61 1.92 1.08
N PHE A 131 -9.53 0.98 1.35
CA PHE A 131 -9.29 -0.46 1.14
C PHE A 131 -9.02 -0.80 -0.34
N GLN A 132 -9.79 -0.23 -1.27
CA GLN A 132 -9.55 -0.40 -2.70
C GLN A 132 -8.19 0.16 -3.11
N ASN A 133 -7.78 1.33 -2.60
CA ASN A 133 -6.49 1.93 -2.88
C ASN A 133 -5.33 1.05 -2.40
N ASN A 134 -5.47 0.39 -1.25
CA ASN A 134 -4.49 -0.59 -0.79
C ASN A 134 -4.35 -1.75 -1.79
N ILE A 135 -5.45 -2.29 -2.31
CA ILE A 135 -5.39 -3.37 -3.32
C ILE A 135 -4.87 -2.84 -4.67
N HIS A 136 -5.22 -1.62 -5.06
CA HIS A 136 -4.66 -0.98 -6.26
C HIS A 136 -3.14 -0.75 -6.14
N SER A 137 -2.61 -0.52 -4.94
CA SER A 137 -1.15 -0.45 -4.77
C SER A 137 -0.47 -1.78 -5.10
N ILE A 138 -1.08 -2.90 -4.71
CA ILE A 138 -0.63 -4.25 -5.06
C ILE A 138 -0.76 -4.48 -6.58
N GLU A 139 -1.86 -4.06 -7.19
CA GLU A 139 -2.06 -4.13 -8.64
C GLU A 139 -0.97 -3.35 -9.38
N ASN A 140 -0.68 -2.12 -8.94
CA ASN A 140 0.36 -1.28 -9.54
C ASN A 140 1.75 -1.90 -9.40
N LEU A 141 2.05 -2.50 -8.26
CA LEU A 141 3.29 -3.26 -8.05
C LEU A 141 3.37 -4.44 -9.02
N TRP A 142 2.32 -5.24 -9.13
CA TRP A 142 2.29 -6.43 -9.96
C TRP A 142 2.50 -6.12 -11.43
N TYR A 143 1.86 -5.08 -11.94
CA TYR A 143 1.93 -4.66 -13.35
C TYR A 143 3.05 -3.64 -13.64
N GLY A 144 3.86 -3.25 -12.66
CA GLY A 144 4.98 -2.34 -12.83
C GLY A 144 4.57 -0.89 -13.07
N GLY A 145 3.50 -0.44 -12.45
CA GLY A 145 3.00 0.93 -12.50
C GLY A 145 1.49 1.03 -12.60
N THR A 146 0.97 2.26 -12.58
CA THR A 146 -0.47 2.51 -12.71
C THR A 146 -0.99 2.10 -14.08
N ALA A 147 -2.30 1.89 -14.21
CA ALA A 147 -2.93 1.49 -15.45
C ALA A 147 -2.60 2.40 -16.66
N SER A 148 -2.34 3.69 -16.40
CA SER A 148 -1.96 4.68 -17.42
C SER A 148 -0.44 4.73 -17.70
N ASN A 149 0.40 4.10 -16.86
CA ASN A 149 1.86 4.19 -16.94
C ASN A 149 2.51 2.88 -16.46
N ARG A 150 2.22 1.77 -17.11
CA ARG A 150 2.81 0.46 -16.84
C ARG A 150 4.16 0.30 -17.54
N ASN A 151 5.12 -0.30 -16.85
CA ASN A 151 6.44 -0.59 -17.39
C ASN A 151 6.43 -1.95 -18.10
N ASN A 152 6.07 -1.96 -19.36
CA ASN A 152 5.97 -3.19 -20.17
C ASN A 152 7.32 -3.90 -20.27
N GLY A 153 7.31 -5.21 -20.04
CA GLY A 153 8.49 -6.08 -20.12
C GLY A 153 9.37 -6.11 -18.87
N LYS A 154 9.00 -5.33 -17.80
CA LYS A 154 9.77 -5.24 -16.54
C LYS A 154 8.85 -5.23 -15.31
N SER A 155 7.91 -6.17 -15.27
CA SER A 155 6.94 -6.29 -14.17
C SER A 155 6.89 -7.74 -13.67
N PHE A 156 6.28 -7.96 -12.50
CA PHE A 156 5.94 -9.31 -12.04
C PHE A 156 5.01 -10.00 -13.02
N HIS A 157 4.03 -9.28 -13.58
CA HIS A 157 3.16 -9.80 -14.64
C HIS A 157 3.96 -10.40 -15.79
N ASP A 158 4.91 -9.66 -16.37
CA ASP A 158 5.72 -10.13 -17.51
C ASP A 158 6.62 -11.31 -17.12
N TYR A 159 7.20 -11.26 -15.92
CA TYR A 159 8.03 -12.34 -15.40
C TYR A 159 7.21 -13.63 -15.28
N PHE A 160 6.04 -13.58 -14.64
CA PHE A 160 5.20 -14.74 -14.42
C PHE A 160 4.53 -15.23 -15.70
N ALA A 161 4.14 -14.34 -16.61
CA ALA A 161 3.65 -14.73 -17.95
C ALA A 161 4.66 -15.60 -18.70
N LYS A 162 5.95 -15.34 -18.51
CA LYS A 162 7.04 -16.07 -19.16
C LYS A 162 7.43 -17.36 -18.42
N TYR A 163 7.49 -17.36 -17.10
CA TYR A 163 8.13 -18.42 -16.33
C TYR A 163 7.17 -19.29 -15.51
N ASN A 164 6.00 -18.77 -15.16
CA ASN A 164 4.94 -19.50 -14.45
C ASN A 164 3.58 -18.81 -14.63
N ALA A 165 2.99 -18.95 -15.79
CA ALA A 165 1.73 -18.29 -16.15
C ALA A 165 0.55 -18.70 -15.24
N GLU A 166 0.55 -19.89 -14.66
CA GLU A 166 -0.49 -20.36 -13.73
C GLU A 166 -0.47 -19.54 -12.44
N THR A 167 0.69 -19.41 -11.81
CA THR A 167 0.85 -18.58 -10.61
C THR A 167 0.55 -17.11 -10.91
N GLY A 168 1.02 -16.58 -12.05
CA GLY A 168 0.71 -15.21 -12.45
C GLY A 168 -0.79 -14.95 -12.56
N LYS A 169 -1.49 -15.83 -13.27
CA LYS A 169 -2.95 -15.73 -13.42
C LYS A 169 -3.70 -15.86 -12.09
N ARG A 170 -3.21 -16.68 -11.15
CA ARG A 170 -3.78 -16.78 -9.81
C ARG A 170 -3.73 -15.44 -9.09
N VAL A 171 -2.57 -14.75 -9.10
CA VAL A 171 -2.42 -13.42 -8.49
C VAL A 171 -3.36 -12.40 -9.14
N GLU A 172 -3.39 -12.33 -10.47
CA GLU A 172 -4.24 -11.39 -11.21
C GLU A 172 -5.73 -11.61 -10.94
N THR A 173 -6.15 -12.87 -10.88
CA THR A 173 -7.53 -13.23 -10.52
C THR A 173 -7.85 -12.84 -9.08
N ALA A 174 -6.90 -13.04 -8.16
CA ALA A 174 -7.09 -12.68 -6.75
C ALA A 174 -7.16 -11.15 -6.55
N ILE A 175 -6.32 -10.36 -7.25
CA ILE A 175 -6.41 -8.89 -7.26
C ILE A 175 -7.80 -8.44 -7.71
N THR A 176 -8.26 -8.93 -8.87
CA THR A 176 -9.58 -8.57 -9.43
C THR A 176 -10.71 -8.96 -8.48
N ASN A 177 -10.62 -10.15 -7.87
CA ASN A 177 -11.63 -10.62 -6.94
C ASN A 177 -11.64 -9.80 -5.65
N ALA A 178 -10.49 -9.48 -5.06
CA ALA A 178 -10.41 -8.64 -3.86
C ALA A 178 -11.06 -7.26 -4.09
N LEU A 179 -10.72 -6.59 -5.18
CA LEU A 179 -11.34 -5.32 -5.57
C LEU A 179 -12.87 -5.46 -5.73
N SER A 180 -13.32 -6.50 -6.42
CA SER A 180 -14.73 -6.77 -6.65
C SER A 180 -15.50 -7.01 -5.34
N GLN A 181 -14.96 -7.83 -4.43
CA GLN A 181 -15.62 -8.13 -3.16
C GLN A 181 -15.64 -6.93 -2.20
N ILE A 182 -14.58 -6.12 -2.17
CA ILE A 182 -14.56 -4.88 -1.39
C ILE A 182 -15.59 -3.89 -1.95
N ASN A 183 -15.64 -3.70 -3.26
CA ASN A 183 -16.61 -2.81 -3.93
C ASN A 183 -18.05 -3.23 -3.71
N ALA A 184 -18.32 -4.52 -3.47
CA ALA A 184 -19.67 -5.04 -3.21
C ALA A 184 -20.14 -4.84 -1.76
N ILE A 185 -19.28 -4.37 -0.84
CA ILE A 185 -19.70 -3.99 0.51
C ILE A 185 -20.54 -2.70 0.40
N PRO A 186 -21.75 -2.65 0.98
CA PRO A 186 -22.57 -1.44 0.94
C PRO A 186 -21.88 -0.25 1.63
N ALA A 187 -21.87 0.90 0.97
CA ALA A 187 -21.38 2.15 1.53
C ALA A 187 -22.43 2.83 2.41
N PRO A 188 -22.00 3.60 3.42
CA PRO A 188 -20.65 3.71 3.94
C PRO A 188 -20.31 2.53 4.86
N PHE A 189 -19.03 2.12 4.87
CA PHE A 189 -18.56 0.99 5.67
C PHE A 189 -18.89 1.11 7.15
N VAL A 190 -18.73 2.29 7.73
CA VAL A 190 -19.02 2.57 9.15
C VAL A 190 -20.46 2.22 9.57
N LYS A 191 -21.41 2.16 8.63
CA LYS A 191 -22.79 1.73 8.87
C LYS A 191 -23.05 0.28 8.47
N ASN A 192 -22.16 -0.31 7.67
CA ASN A 192 -22.37 -1.60 7.01
C ASN A 192 -21.29 -2.64 7.36
N TYR A 193 -20.42 -2.36 8.32
CA TYR A 193 -19.32 -3.26 8.69
C TYR A 193 -19.76 -4.66 9.18
N LYS A 194 -21.04 -4.83 9.52
CA LYS A 194 -21.65 -6.15 9.85
C LYS A 194 -22.31 -6.85 8.66
N ASN A 195 -22.24 -6.26 7.45
CA ASN A 195 -22.82 -6.88 6.27
C ASN A 195 -22.09 -8.19 5.93
N ALA A 196 -22.85 -9.23 5.56
CA ALA A 196 -22.28 -10.54 5.20
C ALA A 196 -21.28 -10.49 4.03
N GLN A 197 -21.33 -9.43 3.19
CA GLN A 197 -20.38 -9.20 2.12
C GLN A 197 -18.95 -8.98 2.65
N CYS A 198 -18.78 -8.47 3.88
CA CYS A 198 -17.46 -8.31 4.51
C CYS A 198 -16.73 -9.65 4.61
N ALA A 199 -17.42 -10.76 4.95
CA ALA A 199 -16.78 -12.08 5.00
C ALA A 199 -16.21 -12.53 3.64
N LYS A 200 -16.87 -12.16 2.53
CA LYS A 200 -16.37 -12.47 1.19
C LYS A 200 -15.15 -11.61 0.83
N ALA A 201 -15.16 -10.35 1.21
CA ALA A 201 -14.01 -9.44 1.01
C ALA A 201 -12.80 -9.90 1.82
N ILE A 202 -12.99 -10.31 3.09
CA ILE A 202 -11.93 -10.89 3.92
C ILE A 202 -11.32 -12.13 3.25
N ALA A 203 -12.16 -13.07 2.81
CA ALA A 203 -11.68 -14.28 2.14
C ALA A 203 -10.95 -13.99 0.82
N ALA A 204 -11.40 -12.98 0.07
CA ALA A 204 -10.75 -12.56 -1.18
C ALA A 204 -9.37 -11.90 -0.93
N CYS A 205 -9.24 -11.10 0.12
CA CYS A 205 -7.96 -10.52 0.53
C CYS A 205 -6.99 -11.61 1.03
N GLN A 206 -7.48 -12.60 1.76
CA GLN A 206 -6.66 -13.74 2.19
C GLN A 206 -6.15 -14.55 1.00
N GLU A 207 -7.01 -14.86 0.01
CA GLU A 207 -6.57 -15.54 -1.23
C GLU A 207 -5.52 -14.71 -1.99
N LEU A 208 -5.63 -13.38 -2.00
CA LEU A 208 -4.61 -12.53 -2.61
C LEU A 208 -3.28 -12.62 -1.86
N SER A 209 -3.29 -12.59 -0.53
CA SER A 209 -2.09 -12.78 0.29
C SER A 209 -1.43 -14.13 0.03
N ASP A 210 -2.23 -15.21 -0.03
CA ASP A 210 -1.76 -16.56 -0.32
C ASP A 210 -1.19 -16.70 -1.74
N ALA A 211 -1.82 -16.06 -2.73
CA ALA A 211 -1.34 -16.05 -4.12
C ALA A 211 0.01 -15.33 -4.26
N LEU A 212 0.20 -14.19 -3.58
CA LEU A 212 1.45 -13.45 -3.55
C LEU A 212 2.55 -14.26 -2.84
N SER A 213 2.22 -14.93 -1.75
CA SER A 213 3.13 -15.82 -1.05
C SER A 213 3.57 -17.01 -1.92
N ALA A 214 2.66 -17.57 -2.73
CA ALA A 214 2.99 -18.61 -3.69
C ALA A 214 3.88 -18.07 -4.83
N ALA A 215 3.69 -16.82 -5.24
CA ALA A 215 4.54 -16.17 -6.22
C ALA A 215 5.98 -16.01 -5.69
N ASP A 216 6.16 -15.54 -4.46
CA ASP A 216 7.49 -15.47 -3.84
C ASP A 216 8.13 -16.86 -3.77
N GLN A 217 7.42 -17.88 -3.28
CA GLN A 217 7.95 -19.24 -3.20
C GLN A 217 8.44 -19.77 -4.55
N PHE A 218 7.76 -19.44 -5.64
CA PHE A 218 8.22 -19.80 -6.98
C PHE A 218 9.55 -19.10 -7.31
N VAL A 219 9.67 -17.81 -7.06
CA VAL A 219 10.90 -17.04 -7.29
C VAL A 219 12.06 -17.60 -6.48
N GLN A 220 11.83 -17.92 -5.20
CA GLN A 220 12.88 -18.46 -4.31
C GLN A 220 13.41 -19.82 -4.80
N LYS A 221 12.55 -20.69 -5.34
CA LYS A 221 12.92 -22.02 -5.83
C LYS A 221 13.52 -22.02 -7.23
N THR A 222 13.36 -20.97 -7.99
CA THR A 222 13.76 -20.87 -9.39
C THR A 222 15.10 -20.14 -9.55
N ASN A 223 15.96 -20.59 -10.47
CA ASN A 223 17.22 -19.91 -10.82
C ASN A 223 17.09 -19.14 -12.15
N LYS A 224 15.94 -18.50 -12.37
CA LYS A 224 15.63 -17.80 -13.63
C LYS A 224 15.40 -16.33 -13.37
#